data_06c48a1212aa60de449ca9bec8513667
#
_entry.id   06c48a1212aa60de449ca9bec8513667
#
_cell.length_a   1.000
_cell.length_b   1.000
_cell.length_c   1.000
_cell.angle_alpha   90.00
_cell.angle_beta   90.00
_cell.angle_gamma   90.00
#
_symmetry.space_group_name_H-M   'P 1'
#
loop_
_entity.id
_entity.type
_entity.pdbx_description
1 polymer ?
#
loop_
_entity_poly.entity_id
_entity_poly.type
_entity_poly.pdbx_seq_one_letter_code
_entity_poly.pdbx_strand_id
1 'polypeptide(L)'
;MPYYLRWTKEEIKILETNFTRLGPTSQTEPVTRQTLLDLLPTKSWGAIKWKANQLNLERDFKLAYPPLNLSRFDTGYIAGLTDGEGCISISKNKRKNRETNLHPYISIANTDLDVLNWITELTTLGSVRRLTPTPVSERTEKWHQRPWIWSKCYTWQTSSYGGCYRFLTDIGPYLKIKKRLAELVLEFLEIQHTKSKPRMEIDPQTGYFIKRIKAERISREEDIYQEVKKLNHRP
;
A
#
# COMPACT_ATOMS: atom_id res chain seq x y z
N MET A 1 26.57 28.17 10.77
CA MET A 1 25.74 27.18 10.07
C MET A 1 25.87 27.38 8.58
N PRO A 2 26.06 26.33 7.79
CA PRO A 2 26.20 26.46 6.35
C PRO A 2 24.94 27.11 5.75
N TYR A 3 25.11 28.01 4.82
CA TYR A 3 24.09 28.86 4.19
C TYR A 3 22.95 28.07 3.55
N TYR A 4 23.17 26.83 3.10
CA TYR A 4 22.21 25.93 2.44
C TYR A 4 21.20 25.26 3.38
N LEU A 5 21.31 25.46 4.69
CA LEU A 5 20.34 24.93 5.68
C LEU A 5 19.29 25.97 6.10
N ARG A 6 19.35 27.22 5.60
CA ARG A 6 18.37 28.23 5.93
C ARG A 6 17.10 27.98 5.13
N TRP A 7 15.99 27.76 5.81
CA TRP A 7 14.68 27.58 5.21
C TRP A 7 13.92 28.91 5.17
N THR A 8 13.40 29.29 4.00
CA THR A 8 12.51 30.43 3.87
C THR A 8 11.10 30.06 4.33
N LYS A 9 10.26 31.08 4.56
CA LYS A 9 8.85 30.84 4.93
C LYS A 9 8.09 30.14 3.79
N GLU A 10 8.39 30.50 2.55
CA GLU A 10 7.83 29.90 1.33
C GLU A 10 8.21 28.43 1.19
N GLU A 11 9.49 28.11 1.38
CA GLU A 11 9.98 26.72 1.35
C GLU A 11 9.33 25.86 2.43
N ILE A 12 9.14 26.41 3.64
CA ILE A 12 8.43 25.71 4.72
C ILE A 12 6.98 25.47 4.34
N LYS A 13 6.27 26.46 3.78
CA LYS A 13 4.89 26.31 3.33
C LYS A 13 4.74 25.26 2.22
N ILE A 14 5.67 25.25 1.25
CA ILE A 14 5.72 24.20 0.20
C ILE A 14 5.89 22.82 0.85
N LEU A 15 6.80 22.71 1.81
CA LEU A 15 7.03 21.43 2.51
C LEU A 15 5.79 20.97 3.29
N GLU A 16 5.17 21.83 4.08
CA GLU A 16 3.96 21.54 4.85
C GLU A 16 2.80 21.06 3.95
N THR A 17 2.59 21.76 2.83
CA THR A 17 1.50 21.42 1.91
C THR A 17 1.70 20.09 1.19
N ASN A 18 2.95 19.75 0.83
CA ASN A 18 3.22 18.60 -0.04
C ASN A 18 3.72 17.36 0.72
N PHE A 19 4.39 17.52 1.85
CA PHE A 19 4.99 16.39 2.56
C PHE A 19 3.94 15.41 3.13
N THR A 20 2.81 15.92 3.60
CA THR A 20 1.70 15.10 4.10
C THR A 20 1.08 14.24 3.02
N ARG A 21 1.10 14.72 1.76
CA ARG A 21 0.56 14.06 0.57
C ARG A 21 1.58 13.17 -0.15
N LEU A 22 2.79 13.09 0.39
CA LEU A 22 3.88 12.33 -0.21
C LEU A 22 3.60 10.83 -0.12
N GLY A 23 3.39 10.20 -1.27
CA GLY A 23 3.23 8.76 -1.37
C GLY A 23 4.56 7.99 -1.20
N PRO A 24 4.48 6.65 -1.08
CA PRO A 24 5.66 5.78 -1.07
C PRO A 24 6.23 5.66 -2.47
N THR A 25 7.27 6.15 -2.88
CA THR A 25 8.20 5.92 -4.02
C THR A 25 7.66 5.37 -5.36
N SER A 26 6.37 5.25 -5.63
CA SER A 26 5.87 4.82 -6.93
C SER A 26 5.72 6.00 -7.89
N GLN A 27 5.93 5.76 -9.19
CA GLN A 27 5.85 6.80 -10.23
C GLN A 27 4.41 7.31 -10.48
N THR A 28 3.41 6.62 -9.94
CA THR A 28 1.99 6.92 -10.15
C THR A 28 1.37 7.85 -9.09
N GLU A 29 2.16 8.37 -8.16
CA GLU A 29 1.66 9.17 -7.05
C GLU A 29 1.67 10.66 -7.36
N PRO A 30 0.62 11.42 -6.94
CA PRO A 30 0.50 12.85 -7.27
C PRO A 30 1.62 13.72 -6.65
N VAL A 31 2.19 13.28 -5.53
CA VAL A 31 3.37 13.91 -4.92
C VAL A 31 4.43 12.85 -4.67
N THR A 32 5.46 12.86 -5.48
CA THR A 32 6.62 11.97 -5.37
C THR A 32 7.77 12.67 -4.65
N ARG A 33 8.80 11.89 -4.31
CA ARG A 33 10.09 12.44 -3.86
C ARG A 33 10.64 13.46 -4.87
N GLN A 34 10.53 13.14 -6.18
CA GLN A 34 11.04 14.01 -7.24
C GLN A 34 10.26 15.33 -7.29
N THR A 35 8.93 15.27 -7.19
CA THR A 35 8.08 16.46 -7.09
C THR A 35 8.54 17.41 -5.97
N LEU A 36 8.84 16.87 -4.78
CA LEU A 36 9.35 17.70 -3.68
C LEU A 36 10.75 18.26 -3.94
N LEU A 37 11.62 17.50 -4.61
CA LEU A 37 12.94 18.00 -5.00
C LEU A 37 12.86 19.09 -6.06
N ASP A 38 11.93 18.98 -7.01
CA ASP A 38 11.69 19.98 -8.04
C ASP A 38 11.11 21.28 -7.46
N LEU A 39 10.21 21.15 -6.48
CA LEU A 39 9.64 22.30 -5.76
C LEU A 39 10.62 22.97 -4.78
N LEU A 40 11.62 22.23 -4.33
CA LEU A 40 12.62 22.67 -3.36
C LEU A 40 14.06 22.41 -3.90
N PRO A 41 14.43 23.02 -5.04
CA PRO A 41 15.65 22.67 -5.78
C PRO A 41 16.93 22.96 -5.00
N THR A 42 16.89 23.86 -4.01
CA THR A 42 18.04 24.19 -3.14
C THR A 42 18.23 23.20 -2.00
N LYS A 43 17.31 22.25 -1.79
CA LYS A 43 17.31 21.33 -0.66
C LYS A 43 17.58 19.89 -1.09
N SER A 44 18.47 19.22 -0.37
CA SER A 44 18.65 17.79 -0.53
C SER A 44 17.49 17.02 0.13
N TRP A 45 17.25 15.78 -0.32
CA TRP A 45 16.24 14.90 0.31
C TRP A 45 16.47 14.69 1.81
N GLY A 46 17.75 14.65 2.23
CA GLY A 46 18.12 14.59 3.66
C GLY A 46 17.65 15.82 4.44
N ALA A 47 17.86 17.02 3.88
CA ALA A 47 17.41 18.27 4.49
C ALA A 47 15.89 18.37 4.57
N ILE A 48 15.17 17.92 3.50
CA ILE A 48 13.71 17.87 3.47
C ILE A 48 13.18 16.97 4.60
N LYS A 49 13.67 15.72 4.71
CA LYS A 49 13.27 14.80 5.79
C LYS A 49 13.57 15.34 7.19
N TRP A 50 14.74 15.92 7.36
CA TRP A 50 15.12 16.49 8.63
C TRP A 50 14.20 17.65 9.04
N LYS A 51 13.89 18.55 8.09
CA LYS A 51 12.97 19.68 8.34
C LYS A 51 11.56 19.20 8.61
N ALA A 52 11.06 18.22 7.84
CA ALA A 52 9.75 17.62 8.08
C ALA A 52 9.65 17.01 9.49
N ASN A 53 10.71 16.34 9.97
CA ASN A 53 10.77 15.84 11.34
C ASN A 53 10.77 16.97 12.38
N GLN A 54 11.50 18.07 12.15
CA GLN A 54 11.46 19.24 13.04
C GLN A 54 10.07 19.86 13.16
N LEU A 55 9.32 19.88 12.05
CA LEU A 55 7.97 20.43 11.97
C LEU A 55 6.90 19.39 12.37
N ASN A 56 7.30 18.19 12.81
CA ASN A 56 6.41 17.08 13.12
C ASN A 56 5.42 16.72 11.97
N LEU A 57 5.85 16.92 10.71
CA LEU A 57 5.04 16.56 9.56
C LEU A 57 4.98 15.06 9.39
N GLU A 58 3.79 14.53 9.31
CA GLU A 58 3.53 13.11 9.05
C GLU A 58 2.94 12.92 7.65
N ARG A 59 3.27 11.79 7.03
CA ARG A 59 2.66 11.42 5.76
C ARG A 59 1.28 10.85 6.03
N ASP A 60 0.29 11.40 5.34
CA ASP A 60 -1.06 10.87 5.34
C ASP A 60 -1.32 10.11 4.04
N PHE A 61 -1.29 8.79 4.12
CA PHE A 61 -1.48 7.96 2.94
C PHE A 61 -2.89 8.11 2.32
N LYS A 62 -3.89 8.56 3.08
CA LYS A 62 -5.24 8.83 2.56
C LYS A 62 -5.24 10.03 1.63
N LEU A 63 -4.34 11.00 1.87
CA LEU A 63 -4.15 12.17 1.04
C LEU A 63 -3.20 11.94 -0.14
N ALA A 64 -2.46 10.81 -0.14
CA ALA A 64 -1.49 10.49 -1.19
C ALA A 64 -2.13 10.29 -2.56
N TYR A 65 -3.40 9.86 -2.59
CA TYR A 65 -4.15 9.63 -3.83
C TYR A 65 -5.48 10.38 -3.83
N PRO A 66 -5.82 11.09 -4.92
CA PRO A 66 -7.13 11.69 -5.08
C PRO A 66 -8.22 10.61 -5.24
N PRO A 67 -9.50 10.95 -5.05
CA PRO A 67 -10.61 10.08 -5.42
C PRO A 67 -10.50 9.60 -6.87
N LEU A 68 -10.85 8.34 -7.13
CA LEU A 68 -10.90 7.81 -8.49
C LEU A 68 -12.09 8.44 -9.20
N ASN A 69 -11.83 9.21 -10.25
CA ASN A 69 -12.90 9.85 -11.02
C ASN A 69 -13.42 8.89 -12.11
N LEU A 70 -14.02 7.78 -11.67
CA LEU A 70 -14.52 6.72 -12.54
C LEU A 70 -16.00 6.93 -12.89
N SER A 71 -16.39 6.54 -14.11
CA SER A 71 -17.81 6.42 -14.44
C SER A 71 -18.45 5.28 -13.62
N ARG A 72 -19.78 5.28 -13.50
CA ARG A 72 -20.52 4.19 -12.84
C ARG A 72 -20.30 2.84 -13.55
N PHE A 73 -20.15 2.89 -14.86
CA PHE A 73 -19.87 1.71 -15.67
C PHE A 73 -18.50 1.13 -15.34
N ASP A 74 -17.44 1.96 -15.36
CA ASP A 74 -16.08 1.52 -15.07
C ASP A 74 -15.95 1.00 -13.64
N THR A 75 -16.58 1.70 -12.69
CA THR A 75 -16.63 1.28 -11.29
C THR A 75 -17.27 -0.11 -11.15
N GLY A 76 -18.42 -0.32 -11.80
CA GLY A 76 -19.13 -1.60 -11.78
C GLY A 76 -18.34 -2.72 -12.46
N TYR A 77 -17.68 -2.44 -13.58
CA TYR A 77 -16.85 -3.40 -14.29
C TYR A 77 -15.63 -3.82 -13.45
N ILE A 78 -14.89 -2.85 -12.89
CA ILE A 78 -13.73 -3.12 -12.03
C ILE A 78 -14.16 -3.89 -10.77
N ALA A 79 -15.30 -3.56 -10.17
CA ALA A 79 -15.84 -4.28 -9.03
C ALA A 79 -16.18 -5.74 -9.38
N GLY A 80 -16.87 -5.98 -10.51
CA GLY A 80 -17.19 -7.32 -11.00
C GLY A 80 -15.93 -8.13 -11.30
N LEU A 81 -14.94 -7.53 -11.96
CA LEU A 81 -13.66 -8.17 -12.24
C LEU A 81 -12.89 -8.47 -10.95
N THR A 82 -12.94 -7.57 -9.97
CA THR A 82 -12.34 -7.80 -8.64
C THR A 82 -13.03 -8.93 -7.90
N ASP A 83 -14.36 -9.03 -7.98
CA ASP A 83 -15.10 -10.12 -7.36
C ASP A 83 -14.80 -11.48 -8.01
N GLY A 84 -14.62 -11.53 -9.33
CA GLY A 84 -14.31 -12.76 -10.07
C GLY A 84 -12.83 -13.16 -9.93
N GLU A 85 -11.93 -12.31 -10.39
CA GLU A 85 -10.52 -12.61 -10.62
C GLU A 85 -9.57 -11.93 -9.60
N GLY A 86 -10.11 -11.08 -8.74
CA GLY A 86 -9.30 -10.30 -7.80
C GLY A 86 -8.96 -11.07 -6.52
N CYS A 87 -7.92 -10.60 -5.85
CA CYS A 87 -7.56 -10.99 -4.50
C CYS A 87 -7.40 -9.74 -3.65
N ILE A 88 -8.13 -9.66 -2.54
CA ILE A 88 -8.00 -8.63 -1.51
C ILE A 88 -7.43 -9.32 -0.27
N SER A 89 -6.24 -8.93 0.18
CA SER A 89 -5.58 -9.65 1.26
C SER A 89 -4.60 -8.78 2.06
N ILE A 90 -4.10 -9.35 3.14
CA ILE A 90 -3.00 -8.82 3.94
C ILE A 90 -1.88 -9.86 3.95
N SER A 91 -0.69 -9.47 3.52
CA SER A 91 0.50 -10.32 3.57
C SER A 91 1.26 -10.13 4.88
N LYS A 92 1.85 -11.21 5.38
CA LYS A 92 2.66 -11.24 6.59
C LYS A 92 4.12 -11.50 6.24
N ASN A 93 4.94 -10.45 6.27
CA ASN A 93 6.36 -10.53 5.93
C ASN A 93 7.19 -10.71 7.20
N LYS A 94 7.79 -11.91 7.36
CA LYS A 94 8.79 -12.17 8.40
C LYS A 94 10.15 -11.68 7.91
N ARG A 95 10.72 -10.67 8.55
CA ARG A 95 12.11 -10.28 8.32
C ARG A 95 13.01 -10.89 9.39
N LYS A 96 14.17 -11.43 8.97
CA LYS A 96 15.20 -11.90 9.92
C LYS A 96 15.51 -10.76 10.90
N ASN A 97 15.35 -10.99 12.21
CA ASN A 97 15.64 -10.04 13.30
C ASN A 97 14.78 -8.75 13.34
N ARG A 98 13.56 -8.76 12.77
CA ARG A 98 12.61 -7.65 12.88
C ARG A 98 11.20 -8.13 13.16
N GLU A 99 10.39 -7.26 13.75
CA GLU A 99 8.95 -7.49 13.93
C GLU A 99 8.29 -7.87 12.60
N THR A 100 7.33 -8.76 12.68
CA THR A 100 6.51 -9.16 11.54
C THR A 100 5.70 -7.97 11.06
N ASN A 101 5.81 -7.61 9.79
CA ASN A 101 5.02 -6.53 9.19
C ASN A 101 3.85 -7.10 8.39
N LEU A 102 2.67 -6.56 8.64
CA LEU A 102 1.46 -6.79 7.87
C LEU A 102 1.34 -5.73 6.77
N HIS A 103 1.10 -6.17 5.52
CA HIS A 103 0.96 -5.28 4.38
C HIS A 103 -0.30 -5.64 3.59
N PRO A 104 -1.20 -4.67 3.34
CA PRO A 104 -2.35 -4.90 2.49
C PRO A 104 -1.89 -5.04 1.03
N TYR A 105 -2.63 -5.83 0.26
CA TYR A 105 -2.48 -5.83 -1.18
C TYR A 105 -3.79 -6.21 -1.86
N ILE A 106 -3.95 -5.69 -3.06
CA ILE A 106 -5.06 -6.00 -3.95
C ILE A 106 -4.43 -6.38 -5.27
N SER A 107 -4.87 -7.48 -5.85
CA SER A 107 -4.41 -7.90 -7.16
C SER A 107 -5.57 -8.43 -8.00
N ILE A 108 -5.48 -8.28 -9.32
CA ILE A 108 -6.40 -8.81 -10.30
C ILE A 108 -5.56 -9.56 -11.34
N ALA A 109 -5.81 -10.84 -11.52
CA ALA A 109 -5.11 -11.66 -12.51
C ALA A 109 -5.98 -11.84 -13.75
N ASN A 110 -5.38 -11.68 -14.94
CA ASN A 110 -6.07 -11.91 -16.19
C ASN A 110 -5.09 -12.36 -17.29
N THR A 111 -5.59 -13.07 -18.31
CA THR A 111 -4.84 -13.38 -19.52
C THR A 111 -4.83 -12.22 -20.51
N ASP A 112 -5.81 -11.35 -20.42
CA ASP A 112 -5.93 -10.12 -21.20
C ASP A 112 -5.13 -8.99 -20.54
N LEU A 113 -4.03 -8.61 -21.19
CA LEU A 113 -3.13 -7.56 -20.73
C LEU A 113 -3.78 -6.17 -20.85
N ASP A 114 -4.60 -5.96 -21.88
CA ASP A 114 -5.17 -4.65 -22.20
C ASP A 114 -6.17 -4.23 -21.12
N VAL A 115 -6.96 -5.16 -20.60
CA VAL A 115 -7.86 -4.92 -19.46
C VAL A 115 -7.10 -4.47 -18.21
N LEU A 116 -5.96 -5.08 -17.93
CA LEU A 116 -5.16 -4.72 -16.76
C LEU A 116 -4.44 -3.37 -16.93
N ASN A 117 -3.97 -3.07 -18.15
CA ASN A 117 -3.41 -1.77 -18.47
C ASN A 117 -4.49 -0.68 -18.37
N TRP A 118 -5.68 -0.93 -18.90
CA TRP A 118 -6.82 -0.03 -18.79
C TRP A 118 -7.17 0.28 -17.31
N ILE A 119 -7.15 -0.72 -16.41
CA ILE A 119 -7.34 -0.47 -14.98
C ILE A 119 -6.23 0.46 -14.43
N THR A 120 -4.98 0.24 -14.84
CA THR A 120 -3.85 1.08 -14.40
C THR A 120 -4.01 2.52 -14.86
N GLU A 121 -4.40 2.73 -16.11
CA GLU A 121 -4.61 4.06 -16.71
C GLU A 121 -5.77 4.80 -16.04
N LEU A 122 -6.91 4.13 -15.85
CA LEU A 122 -8.08 4.74 -15.23
C LEU A 122 -7.88 5.07 -13.76
N THR A 123 -7.26 4.15 -13.01
CA THR A 123 -7.12 4.32 -11.56
C THR A 123 -5.86 5.07 -11.17
N THR A 124 -4.87 5.13 -12.06
CA THR A 124 -3.51 5.59 -11.75
C THR A 124 -2.88 4.85 -10.55
N LEU A 125 -3.41 3.67 -10.21
CA LEU A 125 -2.95 2.84 -9.10
C LEU A 125 -2.25 1.58 -9.59
N GLY A 126 -1.34 1.08 -8.77
CA GLY A 126 -0.73 -0.22 -8.98
C GLY A 126 0.20 -0.31 -10.18
N SER A 127 0.49 -1.52 -10.57
CA SER A 127 1.30 -1.84 -11.75
C SER A 127 0.95 -3.23 -12.27
N VAL A 128 1.14 -3.43 -13.58
CA VAL A 128 0.93 -4.72 -14.25
C VAL A 128 2.25 -5.45 -14.37
N ARG A 129 2.24 -6.74 -14.09
CA ARG A 129 3.38 -7.64 -14.30
C ARG A 129 2.95 -8.97 -14.90
N ARG A 130 3.81 -9.58 -15.68
CA ARG A 130 3.61 -10.94 -16.15
C ARG A 130 3.81 -11.92 -14.99
N LEU A 131 2.89 -12.87 -14.82
CA LEU A 131 3.07 -13.97 -13.88
C LEU A 131 4.01 -15.00 -14.54
N THR A 132 5.12 -15.28 -13.86
CA THR A 132 6.04 -16.34 -14.28
C THR A 132 5.56 -17.64 -13.63
N PRO A 133 5.32 -18.70 -14.43
CA PRO A 133 4.96 -19.99 -13.87
C PRO A 133 6.06 -20.51 -12.93
N THR A 134 5.65 -21.14 -11.82
CA THR A 134 6.61 -21.83 -10.95
C THR A 134 7.34 -22.91 -11.75
N PRO A 135 8.69 -23.01 -11.68
CA PRO A 135 9.46 -24.05 -12.36
C PRO A 135 8.91 -25.45 -12.06
N VAL A 136 8.95 -26.34 -13.05
CA VAL A 136 8.42 -27.71 -12.90
C VAL A 136 9.08 -28.46 -11.74
N SER A 137 10.36 -28.19 -11.49
CA SER A 137 11.13 -28.76 -10.37
C SER A 137 10.61 -28.42 -8.97
N GLU A 138 9.83 -27.34 -8.83
CA GLU A 138 9.27 -26.90 -7.54
C GLU A 138 7.81 -27.32 -7.36
N ARG A 139 7.25 -28.07 -8.34
CA ARG A 139 5.86 -28.52 -8.28
C ARG A 139 5.78 -29.90 -7.63
N THR A 140 4.75 -30.10 -6.82
CA THR A 140 4.47 -31.42 -6.24
C THR A 140 4.06 -32.41 -7.33
N GLU A 141 4.39 -33.70 -7.19
CA GLU A 141 4.19 -34.78 -8.17
C GLU A 141 2.75 -34.86 -8.75
N LYS A 142 1.74 -34.47 -8.00
CA LYS A 142 0.33 -34.46 -8.46
C LYS A 142 0.07 -33.56 -9.68
N TRP A 143 0.92 -32.60 -9.93
CA TRP A 143 0.78 -31.63 -11.03
C TRP A 143 1.53 -32.06 -12.31
N HIS A 144 2.40 -33.06 -12.24
CA HIS A 144 3.24 -33.51 -13.36
C HIS A 144 2.48 -34.28 -14.45
N GLN A 145 1.26 -34.76 -14.16
CA GLN A 145 0.54 -35.65 -15.06
C GLN A 145 -0.27 -34.96 -16.16
N ARG A 146 -0.32 -33.61 -16.19
CA ARG A 146 -1.05 -32.86 -17.23
C ARG A 146 -0.11 -31.90 -17.95
N PRO A 147 0.00 -31.99 -19.29
CA PRO A 147 0.72 -30.98 -20.08
C PRO A 147 -0.13 -29.70 -20.09
N TRP A 148 0.05 -28.85 -19.09
CA TRP A 148 -0.59 -27.55 -19.08
C TRP A 148 0.20 -26.64 -20.00
N ILE A 149 -0.41 -26.26 -21.13
CA ILE A 149 0.03 -25.11 -21.90
C ILE A 149 -0.36 -23.88 -21.06
N TRP A 150 0.61 -23.30 -20.41
CA TRP A 150 0.40 -22.10 -19.60
C TRP A 150 0.10 -20.93 -20.55
N SER A 151 -1.15 -20.49 -20.58
CA SER A 151 -1.49 -19.21 -21.18
C SER A 151 -0.71 -18.12 -20.50
N LYS A 152 -0.28 -17.09 -21.26
CA LYS A 152 0.32 -15.91 -20.68
C LYS A 152 -0.69 -15.31 -19.70
N CYS A 153 -0.32 -15.19 -18.44
CA CYS A 153 -1.15 -14.58 -17.41
C CYS A 153 -0.43 -13.36 -16.84
N TYR A 154 -1.18 -12.33 -16.60
CA TYR A 154 -0.70 -11.07 -16.03
C TYR A 154 -1.43 -10.78 -14.73
N THR A 155 -0.84 -9.95 -13.90
CA THR A 155 -1.50 -9.45 -12.70
C THR A 155 -1.28 -7.95 -12.57
N TRP A 156 -2.37 -7.23 -12.40
CA TRP A 156 -2.35 -5.89 -11.84
C TRP A 156 -2.29 -6.00 -10.33
N GLN A 157 -1.49 -5.16 -9.67
CA GLN A 157 -1.37 -5.19 -8.22
C GLN A 157 -1.08 -3.81 -7.66
N THR A 158 -1.78 -3.44 -6.56
CA THR A 158 -1.41 -2.36 -5.66
C THR A 158 -1.18 -2.89 -4.26
N SER A 159 -0.13 -2.39 -3.59
CA SER A 159 0.25 -2.79 -2.22
C SER A 159 0.62 -1.60 -1.34
N SER A 160 0.54 -0.38 -1.86
CA SER A 160 0.69 0.81 -1.03
C SER A 160 -0.55 1.00 -0.15
N TYR A 161 -0.36 1.49 1.09
CA TYR A 161 -1.48 1.76 2.00
C TYR A 161 -2.49 2.73 1.36
N GLY A 162 -1.99 3.82 0.74
CA GLY A 162 -2.85 4.80 0.07
C GLY A 162 -3.55 4.25 -1.16
N GLY A 163 -2.85 3.47 -2.01
CA GLY A 163 -3.44 2.83 -3.18
C GLY A 163 -4.53 1.83 -2.81
N CYS A 164 -4.27 0.97 -1.80
CA CYS A 164 -5.28 0.04 -1.28
C CYS A 164 -6.46 0.79 -0.66
N TYR A 165 -6.19 1.83 0.15
CA TYR A 165 -7.24 2.64 0.76
C TYR A 165 -8.13 3.28 -0.32
N ARG A 166 -7.52 3.92 -1.31
CA ARG A 166 -8.25 4.59 -2.39
C ARG A 166 -9.08 3.62 -3.21
N PHE A 167 -8.48 2.50 -3.64
CA PHE A 167 -9.19 1.48 -4.39
C PHE A 167 -10.40 0.93 -3.61
N LEU A 168 -10.20 0.56 -2.35
CA LEU A 168 -11.28 -0.03 -1.55
C LEU A 168 -12.36 0.99 -1.14
N THR A 169 -12.01 2.26 -0.99
CA THR A 169 -13.00 3.31 -0.71
C THR A 169 -13.93 3.53 -1.91
N ASP A 170 -13.38 3.53 -3.13
CA ASP A 170 -14.14 3.89 -4.33
C ASP A 170 -14.79 2.65 -5.00
N ILE A 171 -14.13 1.50 -4.97
CA ILE A 171 -14.62 0.25 -5.60
C ILE A 171 -15.33 -0.67 -4.59
N GLY A 172 -14.87 -0.68 -3.33
CA GLY A 172 -15.39 -1.58 -2.28
C GLY A 172 -16.92 -1.56 -2.09
N PRO A 173 -17.61 -0.40 -2.14
CA PRO A 173 -19.07 -0.35 -2.02
C PRO A 173 -19.82 -1.16 -3.10
N TYR A 174 -19.21 -1.39 -4.25
CA TYR A 174 -19.80 -2.11 -5.39
C TYR A 174 -19.49 -3.62 -5.39
N LEU A 175 -18.56 -4.08 -4.54
CA LEU A 175 -18.26 -5.50 -4.39
C LEU A 175 -19.44 -6.26 -3.78
N LYS A 176 -19.66 -7.49 -4.25
CA LYS A 176 -20.70 -8.41 -3.74
C LYS A 176 -20.08 -9.60 -3.00
N ILE A 177 -19.13 -10.27 -3.65
CA ILE A 177 -18.49 -11.49 -3.11
C ILE A 177 -17.40 -11.12 -2.09
N LYS A 178 -16.56 -10.17 -2.43
CA LYS A 178 -15.39 -9.78 -1.62
C LYS A 178 -15.63 -8.55 -0.73
N LYS A 179 -16.91 -8.15 -0.54
CA LYS A 179 -17.26 -6.99 0.29
C LYS A 179 -16.70 -7.07 1.71
N ARG A 180 -16.86 -8.23 2.37
CA ARG A 180 -16.34 -8.43 3.74
C ARG A 180 -14.81 -8.33 3.81
N LEU A 181 -14.09 -8.83 2.80
CA LEU A 181 -12.63 -8.68 2.71
C LEU A 181 -12.23 -7.22 2.56
N ALA A 182 -12.96 -6.45 1.74
CA ALA A 182 -12.72 -5.03 1.57
C ALA A 182 -12.91 -4.24 2.87
N GLU A 183 -13.99 -4.53 3.62
CA GLU A 183 -14.28 -3.92 4.92
C GLU A 183 -13.16 -4.19 5.94
N LEU A 184 -12.70 -5.43 6.04
CA LEU A 184 -11.61 -5.83 6.95
C LEU A 184 -10.29 -5.14 6.60
N VAL A 185 -9.95 -5.07 5.31
CA VAL A 185 -8.72 -4.39 4.89
C VAL A 185 -8.82 -2.88 5.07
N LEU A 186 -10.00 -2.27 4.88
CA LEU A 186 -10.23 -0.86 5.22
C LEU A 186 -10.08 -0.62 6.73
N GLU A 187 -10.66 -1.47 7.59
CA GLU A 187 -10.48 -1.39 9.03
C GLU A 187 -8.99 -1.48 9.43
N PHE A 188 -8.26 -2.42 8.83
CA PHE A 188 -6.81 -2.52 9.02
C PHE A 188 -6.10 -1.22 8.62
N LEU A 189 -6.45 -0.62 7.48
CA LEU A 189 -5.87 0.63 7.00
C LEU A 189 -6.20 1.81 7.92
N GLU A 190 -7.40 1.88 8.50
CA GLU A 190 -7.76 2.87 9.51
C GLU A 190 -6.89 2.74 10.76
N ILE A 191 -6.69 1.52 11.24
CA ILE A 191 -5.76 1.26 12.35
C ILE A 191 -4.36 1.71 11.99
N GLN A 192 -3.87 1.47 10.78
CA GLN A 192 -2.56 1.93 10.33
C GLN A 192 -2.46 3.46 10.24
N HIS A 193 -3.54 4.12 9.80
CA HIS A 193 -3.60 5.58 9.71
C HIS A 193 -3.53 6.26 11.08
N THR A 194 -4.22 5.71 12.06
CA THR A 194 -4.21 6.23 13.45
C THR A 194 -2.91 5.93 14.20
N LYS A 195 -1.93 5.29 13.52
CA LYS A 195 -0.61 5.02 14.10
C LYS A 195 0.11 6.32 14.44
N SER A 196 -0.05 6.77 15.69
CA SER A 196 0.95 7.68 16.26
C SER A 196 2.33 7.03 16.16
N LYS A 197 3.35 7.83 15.82
CA LYS A 197 4.75 7.35 15.92
C LYS A 197 4.91 6.67 17.28
N PRO A 198 5.51 5.47 17.35
CA PRO A 198 5.76 4.84 18.62
C PRO A 198 6.55 5.81 19.48
N ARG A 199 6.02 6.12 20.65
CA ARG A 199 6.74 6.94 21.61
C ARG A 199 8.03 6.18 21.96
N MET A 200 9.17 6.78 21.62
CA MET A 200 10.46 6.27 22.05
C MET A 200 10.56 6.57 23.53
N GLU A 201 10.38 5.57 24.36
CA GLU A 201 10.60 5.66 25.80
C GLU A 201 11.99 5.09 26.11
N ILE A 202 12.68 5.69 27.07
CA ILE A 202 13.94 5.12 27.57
C ILE A 202 13.57 4.00 28.55
N ASP A 203 14.05 2.81 28.29
CA ASP A 203 13.97 1.71 29.23
C ASP A 203 14.75 2.06 30.51
N PRO A 204 14.08 2.18 31.65
CA PRO A 204 14.75 2.57 32.89
C PRO A 204 15.79 1.55 33.37
N GLN A 205 15.76 0.30 32.90
CA GLN A 205 16.70 -0.74 33.28
C GLN A 205 17.93 -0.80 32.38
N THR A 206 17.76 -0.54 31.09
CA THR A 206 18.84 -0.71 30.10
C THR A 206 19.37 0.63 29.58
N GLY A 207 18.64 1.74 29.77
CA GLY A 207 18.98 3.05 29.24
C GLY A 207 18.78 3.16 27.70
N TYR A 208 18.31 2.10 27.02
CA TYR A 208 18.07 2.09 25.59
C TYR A 208 16.65 2.55 25.24
N PHE A 209 16.50 3.10 24.04
CA PHE A 209 15.18 3.45 23.54
C PHE A 209 14.36 2.20 23.21
N ILE A 210 13.22 2.03 23.90
CA ILE A 210 12.23 0.99 23.62
C ILE A 210 11.03 1.60 22.93
N LYS A 211 10.53 0.82 21.97
CA LYS A 211 9.36 1.16 21.18
C LYS A 211 8.12 0.59 21.85
N ARG A 212 7.38 1.41 22.59
CA ARG A 212 6.10 0.94 23.15
C ARG A 212 5.00 1.01 22.09
N ILE A 213 4.49 -0.15 21.73
CA ILE A 213 3.30 -0.30 20.90
C ILE A 213 2.16 -0.79 21.82
N LYS A 214 0.97 -0.19 21.71
CA LYS A 214 -0.17 -0.63 22.51
C LYS A 214 -0.55 -2.07 22.17
N ALA A 215 -0.53 -2.98 23.15
CA ALA A 215 -0.77 -4.41 22.97
C ALA A 215 -2.14 -4.74 22.33
N GLU A 216 -3.20 -4.04 22.74
CA GLU A 216 -4.58 -4.19 22.21
C GLU A 216 -4.66 -4.01 20.70
N ARG A 217 -3.85 -3.13 20.16
CA ARG A 217 -3.80 -2.83 18.75
C ARG A 217 -3.11 -3.93 17.94
N ILE A 218 -2.00 -4.47 18.44
CA ILE A 218 -1.33 -5.61 17.80
C ILE A 218 -2.29 -6.79 17.73
N SER A 219 -3.07 -7.02 18.78
CA SER A 219 -4.11 -8.04 18.83
C SER A 219 -5.13 -7.84 17.69
N ARG A 220 -5.70 -6.64 17.54
CA ARG A 220 -6.72 -6.38 16.50
C ARG A 220 -6.19 -6.49 15.08
N GLU A 221 -4.96 -6.01 14.82
CA GLU A 221 -4.31 -6.18 13.51
C GLU A 221 -4.11 -7.67 13.16
N GLU A 222 -3.71 -8.47 14.12
CA GLU A 222 -3.53 -9.93 13.93
C GLU A 222 -4.88 -10.63 13.72
N ASP A 223 -5.92 -10.26 14.48
CA ASP A 223 -7.27 -10.81 14.33
C ASP A 223 -7.82 -10.55 12.92
N ILE A 224 -7.69 -9.32 12.44
CA ILE A 224 -8.09 -8.97 11.06
C ILE A 224 -7.30 -9.81 10.04
N TYR A 225 -5.99 -9.95 10.22
CA TYR A 225 -5.16 -10.77 9.34
C TYR A 225 -5.65 -12.22 9.30
N GLN A 226 -5.95 -12.81 10.46
CA GLN A 226 -6.44 -14.20 10.54
C GLN A 226 -7.84 -14.34 9.89
N GLU A 227 -8.74 -13.37 10.08
CA GLU A 227 -10.06 -13.37 9.44
C GLU A 227 -9.94 -13.26 7.92
N VAL A 228 -9.12 -12.34 7.42
CA VAL A 228 -8.84 -12.18 5.97
C VAL A 228 -8.25 -13.47 5.40
N LYS A 229 -7.31 -14.09 6.11
CA LYS A 229 -6.71 -15.36 5.71
C LYS A 229 -7.76 -16.47 5.63
N LYS A 230 -8.62 -16.60 6.64
CA LYS A 230 -9.70 -17.60 6.65
C LYS A 230 -10.69 -17.41 5.50
N LEU A 231 -11.05 -16.18 5.18
CA LEU A 231 -11.98 -15.88 4.08
C LEU A 231 -11.38 -16.18 2.70
N ASN A 232 -10.06 -15.98 2.52
CA ASN A 232 -9.35 -16.28 1.29
C ASN A 232 -9.04 -17.78 1.09
N HIS A 233 -9.07 -18.58 2.17
CA HIS A 233 -8.82 -20.03 2.13
C HIS A 233 -10.11 -20.85 2.24
N ARG A 234 -11.24 -20.34 1.71
CA ARG A 234 -12.44 -21.15 1.60
C ARG A 234 -12.17 -22.36 0.68
N PRO A 235 -12.60 -23.56 1.07
CA PRO A 235 -12.44 -24.78 0.27
C PRO A 235 -13.17 -24.69 -1.07
#